data_50f662e1ba8c0e243599e43ef5b78d60
#
_entry.id   50f662e1ba8c0e243599e43ef5b78d60
#
_cell.length_a   1.000
_cell.length_b   1.000
_cell.length_c   1.000
_cell.angle_alpha   90.00
_cell.angle_beta   90.00
_cell.angle_gamma   90.00
#
_symmetry.space_group_name_H-M   'P 1'
#
loop_
_entity.id
_entity.type
_entity.pdbx_description
1 polymer ?
#
loop_
_entity_poly.entity_id
_entity_poly.type
_entity_poly.pdbx_seq_one_letter_code
_entity_poly.pdbx_strand_id
1 'polypeptide(L)'
;MHNGDKSDPALGKLVNEHLRLLGIETPTSGVTNFSNKDKISVIAQCFRRIMKDGLDLDLTDDSMMDTPNRLGKMFVNEIFWGLDYDNFPKCTAIKNTMSHHDTHGSFVLERNVNVMSTCEHHFVPIDGKACVAYIPKDKVLGLSKLNRIVEFYSKRPQVQERLTEQICRRHVCRR
;
A
#
# COMPACT_ATOMS: atom_id res chain seq x y z
N MET A 1 10.38 2.59 -9.24
CA MET A 1 9.61 2.27 -10.47
C MET A 1 8.93 0.93 -10.23
N HIS A 2 7.61 0.93 -10.01
CA HIS A 2 6.86 -0.32 -9.92
C HIS A 2 6.79 -0.96 -11.31
N ASN A 3 7.18 -2.23 -11.40
CA ASN A 3 7.21 -3.01 -12.63
C ASN A 3 5.77 -3.27 -13.09
N GLY A 4 5.34 -2.71 -14.22
CA GLY A 4 3.99 -2.86 -14.78
C GLY A 4 3.52 -4.33 -14.94
N ASP A 5 4.45 -5.28 -15.10
CA ASP A 5 4.15 -6.72 -15.17
C ASP A 5 3.66 -7.33 -13.83
N LYS A 6 3.80 -6.62 -12.71
CA LYS A 6 3.48 -7.12 -11.36
C LYS A 6 2.22 -6.49 -10.77
N SER A 7 1.63 -5.53 -11.44
CA SER A 7 0.39 -4.84 -11.02
C SER A 7 -0.81 -5.24 -11.88
N ASP A 8 -2.00 -5.00 -11.35
CA ASP A 8 -3.29 -5.23 -12.01
C ASP A 8 -4.24 -4.06 -11.70
N PRO A 9 -4.19 -2.99 -12.52
CA PRO A 9 -5.03 -1.79 -12.32
C PRO A 9 -6.53 -2.08 -12.36
N ALA A 10 -6.97 -3.02 -13.19
CA ALA A 10 -8.38 -3.38 -13.31
C ALA A 10 -8.89 -4.02 -12.00
N LEU A 11 -8.12 -4.97 -11.45
CA LEU A 11 -8.41 -5.56 -10.16
C LEU A 11 -8.32 -4.50 -9.05
N GLY A 12 -7.32 -3.63 -9.11
CA GLY A 12 -7.15 -2.52 -8.17
C GLY A 12 -8.39 -1.64 -8.09
N LYS A 13 -8.96 -1.25 -9.22
CA LYS A 13 -10.20 -0.46 -9.27
C LYS A 13 -11.37 -1.16 -8.58
N LEU A 14 -11.60 -2.44 -8.86
CA LEU A 14 -12.66 -3.23 -8.23
C LEU A 14 -12.47 -3.33 -6.72
N VAL A 15 -11.23 -3.54 -6.27
CA VAL A 15 -10.90 -3.61 -4.83
C VAL A 15 -11.13 -2.27 -4.15
N ASN A 16 -10.71 -1.16 -4.76
CA ASN A 16 -10.95 0.20 -4.24
C ASN A 16 -12.44 0.49 -4.08
N GLU A 17 -13.24 0.21 -5.11
CA GLU A 17 -14.69 0.39 -5.06
C GLU A 17 -15.31 -0.44 -3.91
N HIS A 18 -14.89 -1.69 -3.77
CA HIS A 18 -15.36 -2.57 -2.69
C HIS A 18 -15.01 -2.04 -1.29
N LEU A 19 -13.77 -1.60 -1.07
CA LEU A 19 -13.35 -1.08 0.23
C LEU A 19 -14.03 0.26 0.58
N ARG A 20 -14.31 1.09 -0.44
CA ARG A 20 -15.13 2.32 -0.27
C ARG A 20 -16.56 2.00 0.14
N LEU A 21 -17.18 1.00 -0.46
CA LEU A 21 -18.54 0.54 -0.08
C LEU A 21 -18.58 0.00 1.36
N LEU A 22 -17.50 -0.62 1.83
CA LEU A 22 -17.37 -1.10 3.21
C LEU A 22 -17.00 0.01 4.22
N GLY A 23 -16.66 1.21 3.76
CA GLY A 23 -16.23 2.32 4.61
C GLY A 23 -14.85 2.13 5.27
N ILE A 24 -14.01 1.23 4.72
CA ILE A 24 -12.68 0.93 5.27
C ILE A 24 -11.53 1.37 4.35
N GLU A 25 -11.83 2.15 3.32
CA GLU A 25 -10.79 2.74 2.47
C GLU A 25 -10.08 3.88 3.20
N THR A 26 -8.82 4.13 2.84
CA THR A 26 -8.08 5.30 3.31
C THR A 26 -8.83 6.57 2.88
N PRO A 27 -9.14 7.51 3.79
CA PRO A 27 -9.88 8.72 3.44
C PRO A 27 -9.12 9.56 2.40
N THR A 28 -9.69 9.72 1.22
CA THR A 28 -9.16 10.59 0.16
C THR A 28 -10.27 11.46 -0.39
N SER A 29 -9.99 12.73 -0.70
CA SER A 29 -10.98 13.65 -1.25
C SER A 29 -11.42 13.27 -2.67
N GLY A 30 -10.57 12.56 -3.41
CA GLY A 30 -10.80 12.20 -4.81
C GLY A 30 -10.80 13.40 -5.78
N VAL A 31 -10.48 14.60 -5.29
CA VAL A 31 -10.63 15.86 -6.05
C VAL A 31 -9.45 16.15 -6.99
N THR A 32 -8.27 15.60 -6.69
CA THR A 32 -7.06 15.92 -7.46
C THR A 32 -6.68 14.81 -8.43
N ASN A 33 -6.67 15.12 -9.73
CA ASN A 33 -6.14 14.26 -10.80
C ASN A 33 -4.68 14.60 -11.13
N PHE A 34 -3.86 14.89 -10.13
CA PHE A 34 -2.46 15.20 -10.34
C PHE A 34 -1.68 13.97 -10.80
N SER A 35 -0.82 14.17 -11.80
CA SER A 35 0.21 13.18 -12.15
C SER A 35 1.17 13.00 -10.96
N ASN A 36 1.92 11.89 -10.92
CA ASN A 36 2.94 11.69 -9.88
C ASN A 36 3.99 12.82 -9.90
N LYS A 37 4.30 13.37 -11.08
CA LYS A 37 5.21 14.51 -11.20
C LYS A 37 4.64 15.76 -10.53
N ASP A 38 3.36 16.04 -10.71
CA ASP A 38 2.70 17.19 -10.09
C ASP A 38 2.61 17.03 -8.58
N LYS A 39 2.25 15.82 -8.10
CA LYS A 39 2.24 15.50 -6.67
C LYS A 39 3.62 15.72 -6.04
N ILE A 40 4.69 15.24 -6.68
CA ILE A 40 6.08 15.44 -6.21
C ILE A 40 6.39 16.92 -6.12
N SER A 41 6.04 17.71 -7.15
CA SER A 41 6.28 19.15 -7.18
C SER A 41 5.57 19.89 -6.05
N VAL A 42 4.28 19.60 -5.86
CA VAL A 42 3.49 20.22 -4.77
C VAL A 42 4.07 19.89 -3.41
N ILE A 43 4.37 18.62 -3.15
CA ILE A 43 4.95 18.18 -1.88
C ILE A 43 6.32 18.83 -1.64
N ALA A 44 7.17 18.87 -2.67
CA ALA A 44 8.48 19.51 -2.57
C ALA A 44 8.37 21.01 -2.21
N GLN A 45 7.41 21.73 -2.82
CA GLN A 45 7.18 23.15 -2.49
C GLN A 45 6.72 23.33 -1.04
N CYS A 46 5.82 22.46 -0.56
CA CYS A 46 5.37 22.49 0.83
C CYS A 46 6.53 22.24 1.82
N PHE A 47 7.35 21.22 1.54
CA PHE A 47 8.52 20.93 2.38
C PHE A 47 9.57 22.04 2.33
N ARG A 48 9.78 22.69 1.19
CA ARG A 48 10.63 23.87 1.10
C ARG A 48 10.20 24.96 2.08
N ARG A 49 8.89 25.22 2.15
CA ARG A 49 8.34 26.19 3.11
C ARG A 49 8.50 25.74 4.56
N ILE A 50 8.20 24.47 4.85
CA ILE A 50 8.40 23.91 6.20
C ILE A 50 9.85 24.09 6.64
N MET A 51 10.81 23.72 5.79
CA MET A 51 12.23 23.77 6.12
C MET A 51 12.72 25.20 6.26
N LYS A 52 12.40 26.07 5.29
CA LYS A 52 12.89 27.45 5.27
C LYS A 52 12.15 28.33 6.27
N ASP A 53 10.81 28.38 6.17
CA ASP A 53 10.00 29.36 6.88
C ASP A 53 9.61 28.86 8.29
N GLY A 54 9.45 27.54 8.46
CA GLY A 54 9.05 26.93 9.73
C GLY A 54 10.21 26.52 10.62
N LEU A 55 11.32 26.05 10.05
CA LEU A 55 12.47 25.51 10.79
C LEU A 55 13.74 26.38 10.68
N ASP A 56 13.68 27.49 9.92
CA ASP A 56 14.79 28.42 9.68
C ASP A 56 16.08 27.73 9.17
N LEU A 57 15.91 26.71 8.28
CA LEU A 57 17.03 25.97 7.69
C LEU A 57 17.58 26.69 6.45
N ASP A 58 18.88 26.66 6.30
CA ASP A 58 19.55 27.20 5.12
C ASP A 58 19.51 26.22 3.95
N LEU A 59 18.63 26.49 2.98
CA LEU A 59 18.50 25.67 1.77
C LEU A 59 19.48 26.09 0.64
N THR A 60 20.45 26.93 0.92
CA THR A 60 21.58 27.19 0.02
C THR A 60 22.77 26.26 0.29
N ASP A 61 22.76 25.56 1.44
CA ASP A 61 23.74 24.55 1.77
C ASP A 61 23.63 23.32 0.86
N ASP A 62 24.75 22.83 0.35
CA ASP A 62 24.85 21.72 -0.60
C ASP A 62 24.18 20.44 -0.11
N SER A 63 24.20 20.18 1.19
CA SER A 63 23.60 18.97 1.79
C SER A 63 22.08 19.02 1.81
N MET A 64 21.48 20.21 1.89
CA MET A 64 20.04 20.41 2.08
C MET A 64 19.29 20.96 0.86
N MET A 65 19.98 21.57 -0.10
CA MET A 65 19.35 22.29 -1.22
C MET A 65 18.35 21.43 -2.02
N ASP A 66 18.62 20.14 -2.22
CA ASP A 66 17.73 19.22 -2.93
C ASP A 66 16.81 18.39 -2.01
N THR A 67 16.87 18.58 -0.70
CA THR A 67 16.06 17.80 0.25
C THR A 67 14.56 17.93 0.01
N PRO A 68 13.99 19.11 -0.31
CA PRO A 68 12.56 19.21 -0.63
C PRO A 68 12.14 18.29 -1.79
N ASN A 69 12.94 18.21 -2.86
CA ASN A 69 12.65 17.35 -4.00
C ASN A 69 12.79 15.86 -3.64
N ARG A 70 13.81 15.50 -2.83
CA ARG A 70 13.99 14.13 -2.32
C ARG A 70 12.81 13.70 -1.49
N LEU A 71 12.31 14.56 -0.60
CA LEU A 71 11.10 14.30 0.18
C LEU A 71 9.87 14.12 -0.70
N GLY A 72 9.65 14.99 -1.69
CA GLY A 72 8.54 14.84 -2.63
C GLY A 72 8.56 13.48 -3.35
N LYS A 73 9.72 13.06 -3.84
CA LYS A 73 9.91 11.74 -4.49
C LYS A 73 9.67 10.59 -3.50
N MET A 74 10.22 10.68 -2.30
CA MET A 74 10.04 9.68 -1.26
C MET A 74 8.56 9.48 -0.90
N PHE A 75 7.82 10.58 -0.67
CA PHE A 75 6.39 10.51 -0.34
C PHE A 75 5.57 9.82 -1.42
N VAL A 76 5.76 10.16 -2.69
CA VAL A 76 4.96 9.63 -3.80
C VAL A 76 5.39 8.22 -4.20
N ASN A 77 6.71 7.96 -4.27
CA ASN A 77 7.22 6.74 -4.91
C ASN A 77 7.58 5.64 -3.91
N GLU A 78 7.77 5.96 -2.61
CA GLU A 78 8.30 5.00 -1.64
C GLU A 78 7.35 4.73 -0.48
N ILE A 79 6.82 5.79 0.15
CA ILE A 79 6.01 5.60 1.37
C ILE A 79 4.50 5.61 1.15
N PHE A 80 3.99 6.29 0.09
CA PHE A 80 2.55 6.39 -0.18
C PHE A 80 2.12 5.92 -1.57
N TRP A 81 2.94 5.13 -2.26
CA TRP A 81 2.58 4.60 -3.58
C TRP A 81 1.36 3.66 -3.55
N GLY A 82 1.05 3.08 -2.40
CA GLY A 82 -0.13 2.25 -2.20
C GLY A 82 -1.47 3.02 -2.21
N LEU A 83 -1.45 4.36 -2.22
CA LEU A 83 -2.65 5.17 -2.45
C LEU A 83 -3.14 5.10 -3.90
N ASP A 84 -2.25 4.74 -4.83
CA ASP A 84 -2.56 4.60 -6.24
C ASP A 84 -2.88 3.13 -6.56
N TYR A 85 -4.15 2.85 -6.84
CA TYR A 85 -4.63 1.50 -7.14
C TYR A 85 -4.16 0.95 -8.50
N ASP A 86 -3.56 1.77 -9.36
CA ASP A 86 -2.88 1.27 -10.56
C ASP A 86 -1.65 0.42 -10.19
N ASN A 87 -1.13 0.60 -8.97
CA ASN A 87 -0.07 -0.23 -8.41
C ASN A 87 -0.57 -1.49 -7.69
N PHE A 88 -1.89 -1.77 -7.68
CA PHE A 88 -2.41 -2.93 -6.97
C PHE A 88 -1.78 -4.23 -7.48
N PRO A 89 -1.31 -5.13 -6.59
CA PRO A 89 -0.56 -6.30 -7.01
C PRO A 89 -1.41 -7.31 -7.77
N LYS A 90 -0.85 -7.85 -8.85
CA LYS A 90 -1.45 -8.95 -9.61
C LYS A 90 -1.59 -10.19 -8.73
N CYS A 91 -2.83 -10.64 -8.52
CA CYS A 91 -3.18 -11.79 -7.70
C CYS A 91 -3.38 -13.02 -8.58
N THR A 92 -2.30 -13.76 -8.84
CA THR A 92 -2.40 -15.03 -9.59
C THR A 92 -2.79 -16.14 -8.63
N ALA A 93 -3.87 -16.84 -8.95
CA ALA A 93 -4.31 -18.02 -8.25
C ALA A 93 -4.15 -19.26 -9.14
N ILE A 94 -3.81 -20.39 -8.55
CA ILE A 94 -3.73 -21.70 -9.21
C ILE A 94 -4.84 -22.59 -8.70
N LYS A 95 -5.22 -23.61 -9.49
CA LYS A 95 -6.22 -24.59 -9.07
C LYS A 95 -5.74 -25.33 -7.81
N ASN A 96 -6.62 -25.44 -6.82
CA ASN A 96 -6.34 -26.20 -5.61
C ASN A 96 -6.55 -27.70 -5.90
N THR A 97 -5.46 -28.42 -6.05
CA THR A 97 -5.49 -29.89 -6.27
C THR A 97 -5.38 -30.69 -4.98
N MET A 98 -5.18 -30.04 -3.84
CA MET A 98 -4.96 -30.69 -2.54
C MET A 98 -6.24 -30.85 -1.72
N SER A 99 -7.33 -30.19 -2.09
CA SER A 99 -8.58 -30.18 -1.32
C SER A 99 -9.36 -31.47 -1.33
N HIS A 100 -8.97 -32.47 -2.14
CA HIS A 100 -9.71 -33.69 -2.29
C HIS A 100 -9.44 -34.74 -1.19
N HIS A 101 -8.45 -34.53 -0.34
CA HIS A 101 -8.04 -35.50 0.68
C HIS A 101 -8.28 -35.09 2.12
N ASP A 102 -8.69 -33.82 2.38
CA ASP A 102 -8.81 -33.33 3.74
C ASP A 102 -10.23 -32.83 4.04
N THR A 103 -10.96 -33.61 4.80
CA THR A 103 -12.27 -33.27 5.34
C THR A 103 -12.20 -32.22 6.49
N HIS A 104 -11.01 -31.79 6.89
CA HIS A 104 -10.77 -30.99 8.10
C HIS A 104 -10.17 -29.60 7.86
N GLY A 105 -10.35 -29.02 6.68
CA GLY A 105 -10.14 -27.60 6.47
C GLY A 105 -8.69 -27.11 6.60
N SER A 106 -7.80 -27.58 5.72
CA SER A 106 -6.45 -27.03 5.59
C SER A 106 -6.49 -25.51 5.36
N PHE A 107 -5.61 -24.77 6.02
CA PHE A 107 -5.44 -23.33 5.82
C PHE A 107 -4.03 -23.00 5.32
N VAL A 108 -3.92 -21.94 4.57
CA VAL A 108 -2.64 -21.34 4.16
C VAL A 108 -2.30 -20.23 5.13
N LEU A 109 -1.10 -20.27 5.69
CA LEU A 109 -0.59 -19.27 6.63
C LEU A 109 0.75 -18.74 6.16
N GLU A 110 0.86 -17.42 6.04
CA GLU A 110 2.10 -16.70 5.88
C GLU A 110 2.36 -15.91 7.15
N ARG A 111 3.51 -16.12 7.78
CA ARG A 111 3.91 -15.46 9.02
C ARG A 111 5.13 -14.56 8.80
N ASN A 112 5.32 -13.63 9.73
CA ASN A 112 6.46 -12.73 9.75
C ASN A 112 6.58 -11.83 8.49
N VAL A 113 5.45 -11.53 7.85
CA VAL A 113 5.43 -10.58 6.74
C VAL A 113 5.78 -9.20 7.26
N ASN A 114 6.83 -8.60 6.71
CA ASN A 114 7.25 -7.26 7.13
C ASN A 114 6.17 -6.23 6.84
N VAL A 115 5.88 -5.40 7.84
CA VAL A 115 5.01 -4.23 7.74
C VAL A 115 5.86 -3.00 7.98
N MET A 116 6.03 -2.18 6.95
CA MET A 116 6.60 -0.83 7.07
C MET A 116 5.57 0.15 6.56
N SER A 117 4.88 0.81 7.45
CA SER A 117 3.81 1.74 7.17
C SER A 117 4.09 3.10 7.79
N THR A 118 3.14 4.01 7.69
CA THR A 118 3.24 5.37 8.22
C THR A 118 1.95 5.69 8.96
N CYS A 119 2.08 6.09 10.23
CA CYS A 119 0.93 6.50 11.04
C CYS A 119 0.25 7.72 10.42
N GLU A 120 -1.07 7.69 10.25
CA GLU A 120 -1.81 8.80 9.64
C GLU A 120 -1.84 10.07 10.49
N HIS A 121 -1.62 9.95 11.83
CA HIS A 121 -1.73 11.08 12.73
C HIS A 121 -0.51 12.01 12.71
N HIS A 122 0.70 11.45 12.64
CA HIS A 122 1.93 12.24 12.74
C HIS A 122 2.94 11.92 11.62
N PHE A 123 2.59 11.05 10.70
CA PHE A 123 3.46 10.54 9.63
C PHE A 123 4.76 9.88 10.14
N VAL A 124 4.76 9.39 11.39
CA VAL A 124 5.87 8.59 11.91
C VAL A 124 5.81 7.15 11.39
N PRO A 125 6.95 6.47 11.23
CA PRO A 125 6.98 5.08 10.79
C PRO A 125 6.26 4.14 11.75
N ILE A 126 5.56 3.16 11.18
CA ILE A 126 5.04 1.97 11.86
C ILE A 126 5.87 0.80 11.36
N ASP A 127 6.59 0.12 12.24
CA ASP A 127 7.32 -1.10 11.95
C ASP A 127 6.70 -2.28 12.69
N GLY A 128 6.53 -3.40 12.00
CA GLY A 128 5.89 -4.56 12.58
C GLY A 128 5.91 -5.80 11.69
N LYS A 129 5.17 -6.82 12.13
CA LYS A 129 5.00 -8.09 11.44
C LYS A 129 3.51 -8.42 11.31
N ALA A 130 3.10 -8.88 10.13
CA ALA A 130 1.77 -9.41 9.89
C ALA A 130 1.79 -10.94 9.80
N CYS A 131 0.68 -11.54 10.22
CA CYS A 131 0.34 -12.93 9.93
C CYS A 131 -0.93 -12.92 9.07
N VAL A 132 -0.89 -13.56 7.92
CA VAL A 132 -2.03 -13.64 7.00
C VAL A 132 -2.39 -15.09 6.79
N ALA A 133 -3.65 -15.44 7.11
CA ALA A 133 -4.16 -16.81 6.90
C ALA A 133 -5.45 -16.78 6.07
N TYR A 134 -5.66 -17.82 5.30
CA TYR A 134 -6.94 -18.03 4.62
C TYR A 134 -7.21 -19.52 4.39
N ILE A 135 -8.48 -19.89 4.30
CA ILE A 135 -8.91 -21.23 3.92
C ILE A 135 -9.08 -21.23 2.40
N PRO A 136 -8.26 -22.02 1.66
CA PRO A 136 -8.41 -22.13 0.22
C PRO A 136 -9.69 -22.90 -0.13
N LYS A 137 -10.34 -22.50 -1.24
CA LYS A 137 -11.42 -23.27 -1.87
C LYS A 137 -10.87 -23.93 -3.14
N ASP A 138 -11.46 -23.61 -4.28
CA ASP A 138 -11.06 -24.18 -5.58
C ASP A 138 -9.72 -23.64 -6.09
N LYS A 139 -9.24 -22.54 -5.50
CA LYS A 139 -8.02 -21.85 -5.91
C LYS A 139 -7.14 -21.51 -4.71
N VAL A 140 -5.83 -21.57 -4.93
CA VAL A 140 -4.77 -21.21 -3.97
C VAL A 140 -4.01 -19.99 -4.50
N LEU A 141 -3.79 -19.01 -3.63
CA LEU A 141 -2.91 -17.86 -3.91
C LEU A 141 -1.46 -18.21 -3.56
N GLY A 142 -0.53 -17.83 -4.42
CA GLY A 142 0.90 -17.95 -4.09
C GLY A 142 1.26 -17.06 -2.90
N LEU A 143 2.13 -17.53 -2.00
CA LEU A 143 2.54 -16.84 -0.77
C LEU A 143 3.07 -15.43 -1.06
N SER A 144 3.88 -15.27 -2.12
CA SER A 144 4.37 -13.95 -2.54
C SER A 144 3.28 -12.93 -2.86
N LYS A 145 2.03 -13.36 -3.12
CA LYS A 145 0.90 -12.45 -3.36
C LYS A 145 0.36 -11.90 -2.04
N LEU A 146 0.41 -12.69 -0.97
CA LEU A 146 0.06 -12.24 0.38
C LEU A 146 1.00 -11.14 0.82
N ASN A 147 2.32 -11.34 0.65
CA ASN A 147 3.34 -10.34 0.99
C ASN A 147 3.12 -9.03 0.24
N ARG A 148 2.86 -9.08 -1.07
CA ARG A 148 2.62 -7.88 -1.89
C ARG A 148 1.35 -7.13 -1.50
N ILE A 149 0.32 -7.84 -1.05
CA ILE A 149 -0.91 -7.20 -0.59
C ILE A 149 -0.68 -6.50 0.74
N VAL A 150 0.02 -7.13 1.67
CA VAL A 150 0.42 -6.49 2.93
C VAL A 150 1.25 -5.25 2.64
N GLU A 151 2.23 -5.35 1.76
CA GLU A 151 3.07 -4.23 1.34
C GLU A 151 2.24 -3.09 0.74
N PHE A 152 1.33 -3.40 -0.21
CA PHE A 152 0.48 -2.40 -0.87
C PHE A 152 -0.35 -1.60 0.13
N TYR A 153 -1.00 -2.27 1.09
CA TYR A 153 -1.79 -1.58 2.11
C TYR A 153 -0.95 -0.91 3.20
N SER A 154 0.30 -1.32 3.38
CA SER A 154 1.25 -0.65 4.28
C SER A 154 1.75 0.67 3.69
N LYS A 155 1.78 0.84 2.37
CA LYS A 155 2.31 2.01 1.68
C LYS A 155 1.29 3.14 1.51
N ARG A 156 0.64 3.52 2.61
CA ARG A 156 -0.33 4.62 2.74
C ARG A 156 -0.41 5.09 4.19
N PRO A 157 -1.00 6.27 4.48
CA PRO A 157 -1.27 6.66 5.86
C PRO A 157 -2.22 5.65 6.51
N GLN A 158 -1.83 5.08 7.67
CA GLN A 158 -2.56 3.97 8.28
C GLN A 158 -2.78 4.12 9.78
N VAL A 159 -3.78 3.40 10.24
CA VAL A 159 -3.93 2.89 11.60
C VAL A 159 -3.98 1.37 11.53
N GLN A 160 -3.59 0.70 12.61
CA GLN A 160 -3.46 -0.77 12.62
C GLN A 160 -4.79 -1.46 12.29
N GLU A 161 -5.89 -0.96 12.80
CA GLU A 161 -7.23 -1.49 12.59
C GLU A 161 -7.62 -1.48 11.11
N ARG A 162 -7.45 -0.33 10.45
CA ARG A 162 -7.75 -0.20 9.01
C ARG A 162 -6.84 -1.06 8.16
N LEU A 163 -5.54 -1.09 8.44
CA LEU A 163 -4.59 -1.94 7.74
C LEU A 163 -5.01 -3.41 7.81
N THR A 164 -5.40 -3.88 9.00
CA THR A 164 -5.85 -5.25 9.21
C THR A 164 -7.12 -5.55 8.42
N GLU A 165 -8.12 -4.66 8.47
CA GLU A 165 -9.38 -4.82 7.73
C GLU A 165 -9.16 -4.81 6.20
N GLN A 166 -8.34 -3.90 5.69
CA GLN A 166 -8.03 -3.83 4.25
C GLN A 166 -7.33 -5.09 3.76
N ILE A 167 -6.40 -5.65 4.52
CA ILE A 167 -5.73 -6.91 4.19
C ILE A 167 -6.73 -8.07 4.24
N CYS A 168 -7.62 -8.10 5.23
CA CYS A 168 -8.58 -9.18 5.44
C CYS A 168 -9.70 -9.16 4.39
N ARG A 169 -10.29 -8.00 4.10
CA ARG A 169 -11.51 -7.83 3.27
C ARG A 169 -11.28 -7.82 1.76
N ARG A 170 -10.11 -8.13 1.26
CA ARG A 170 -9.77 -8.20 -0.17
C ARG A 170 -10.52 -9.29 -0.97
N HIS A 171 -11.73 -9.64 -0.60
CA HIS A 171 -12.51 -10.77 -1.17
C HIS A 171 -12.64 -10.78 -2.70
N VAL A 172 -12.35 -9.66 -3.39
CA VAL A 172 -12.43 -9.56 -4.86
C VAL A 172 -11.38 -10.43 -5.56
N CYS A 173 -10.27 -10.78 -4.93
CA CYS A 173 -9.27 -11.71 -5.49
C CYS A 173 -9.72 -13.18 -5.51
N ARG A 174 -10.95 -13.49 -5.07
CA ARG A 174 -11.47 -14.86 -4.99
C ARG A 174 -12.34 -15.30 -6.18
N ARG A 175 -12.55 -14.41 -7.17
CA ARG A 175 -13.33 -14.74 -8.38
C ARG A 175 -12.48 -15.30 -9.50
#